data_516e8f96b66bf911aa4a4f2562e0db53
#
_entry.id   516e8f96b66bf911aa4a4f2562e0db53
#
_cell.length_a   1.000
_cell.length_b   1.000
_cell.length_c   1.000
_cell.angle_alpha   90.00
_cell.angle_beta   90.00
_cell.angle_gamma   90.00
#
_symmetry.space_group_name_H-M   'P 1'
#
loop_
_entity.id
_entity.type
_entity.pdbx_description
1 polymer ?
#
loop_
_entity_poly.entity_id
_entity_poly.type
_entity_poly.pdbx_seq_one_letter_code
_entity_poly.pdbx_strand_id
1 'polypeptide(L)'
;MKPKKLLLIVNPVAGKIKISAAFFDIVKVFSDGGFSVNVHMTSRRGEAAEIAEKMGGDYDIVVFCGGDGTLNEGVSGLLRGGHRTPIGYIPCGTTNDFAASLGLERENYKMAAENIVRGRTYSIDIGAFDSDRYFNYIASFGAFTDTSYNVPQTAKNILGHLAYVMEGLKTLPNIRSIHSKIKLDDVELEDDYLFAAISNTTSIGGLLKIDSEKVDFSDGVFEVMLVRYPRSALEISRAILAIQTGKYEDCCVEF
;
A
#
# COMPACT_ATOMS: atom_id res chain seq x y z
N MET A 1 24.26 25.76 -12.65
CA MET A 1 22.82 25.39 -12.66
C MET A 1 22.30 25.57 -11.24
N LYS A 2 21.08 26.06 -11.08
CA LYS A 2 20.46 26.05 -9.73
C LYS A 2 20.26 24.59 -9.28
N PRO A 3 20.54 24.26 -8.02
CA PRO A 3 20.26 22.91 -7.50
C PRO A 3 18.77 22.61 -7.60
N LYS A 4 18.42 21.36 -7.93
CA LYS A 4 17.04 20.91 -7.91
C LYS A 4 16.54 20.92 -6.47
N LYS A 5 15.31 21.30 -6.27
CA LYS A 5 14.67 21.34 -4.95
C LYS A 5 14.06 19.99 -4.61
N LEU A 6 14.40 19.43 -3.48
CA LEU A 6 13.82 18.19 -2.96
C LEU A 6 13.11 18.46 -1.63
N LEU A 7 11.86 18.04 -1.53
CA LEU A 7 11.10 18.00 -0.29
C LEU A 7 11.17 16.59 0.29
N LEU A 8 11.78 16.41 1.45
CA LEU A 8 11.85 15.15 2.17
C LEU A 8 10.86 15.16 3.34
N ILE A 9 9.77 14.43 3.21
CA ILE A 9 8.75 14.25 4.24
C ILE A 9 9.04 12.96 5.00
N VAL A 10 9.32 13.05 6.29
CA VAL A 10 9.78 11.95 7.12
C VAL A 10 8.78 11.65 8.22
N ASN A 11 8.34 10.41 8.31
CA ASN A 11 7.60 9.92 9.46
C ASN A 11 8.58 9.32 10.50
N PRO A 12 8.89 10.04 11.59
CA PRO A 12 9.92 9.62 12.53
C PRO A 12 9.54 8.40 13.37
N VAL A 13 8.26 8.03 13.42
CA VAL A 13 7.80 6.83 14.15
C VAL A 13 7.79 5.58 13.27
N ALA A 14 7.88 5.73 11.95
CA ALA A 14 8.05 4.60 11.05
C ALA A 14 9.50 4.07 11.12
N GLY A 15 9.67 2.75 11.28
CA GLY A 15 11.01 2.13 11.36
C GLY A 15 11.83 2.51 12.59
N LYS A 16 11.30 3.35 13.47
CA LYS A 16 11.88 3.78 14.76
C LYS A 16 13.40 4.06 14.69
N ILE A 17 14.21 3.33 15.47
CA ILE A 17 15.64 3.58 15.67
C ILE A 17 16.46 3.50 14.36
N LYS A 18 16.07 2.63 13.43
CA LYS A 18 16.85 2.37 12.20
C LYS A 18 16.91 3.56 11.26
N ILE A 19 15.79 4.27 11.07
CA ILE A 19 15.76 5.44 10.19
C ILE A 19 16.58 6.60 10.76
N SER A 20 16.56 6.79 12.08
CA SER A 20 17.35 7.85 12.72
C SER A 20 18.84 7.68 12.49
N ALA A 21 19.35 6.45 12.50
CA ALA A 21 20.75 6.16 12.22
C ALA A 21 21.13 6.42 10.75
N ALA A 22 20.23 6.16 9.80
CA ALA A 22 20.49 6.31 8.38
C ALA A 22 20.16 7.73 7.84
N PHE A 23 19.53 8.57 8.64
CA PHE A 23 18.97 9.84 8.17
C PHE A 23 20.03 10.78 7.58
N PHE A 24 21.18 10.88 8.23
CA PHE A 24 22.29 11.72 7.73
C PHE A 24 22.80 11.23 6.37
N ASP A 25 22.93 9.90 6.21
CA ASP A 25 23.37 9.31 4.94
C ASP A 25 22.36 9.56 3.81
N ILE A 26 21.08 9.50 4.10
CA ILE A 26 20.01 9.81 3.15
C ILE A 26 20.12 11.26 2.65
N VAL A 27 20.22 12.22 3.59
CA VAL A 27 20.32 13.64 3.26
C VAL A 27 21.61 13.90 2.48
N LYS A 28 22.72 13.26 2.90
CA LYS A 28 24.00 13.37 2.20
C LYS A 28 23.92 12.87 0.75
N VAL A 29 23.29 11.71 0.52
CA VAL A 29 23.09 11.15 -0.84
C VAL A 29 22.35 12.15 -1.74
N PHE A 30 21.27 12.75 -1.25
CA PHE A 30 20.54 13.76 -2.03
C PHE A 30 21.36 15.03 -2.27
N SER A 31 22.08 15.51 -1.26
CA SER A 31 22.93 16.69 -1.39
C SER A 31 24.07 16.46 -2.39
N ASP A 32 24.76 15.31 -2.30
CA ASP A 32 25.82 14.91 -3.25
C ASP A 32 25.23 14.70 -4.66
N GLY A 33 23.96 14.31 -4.76
CA GLY A 33 23.20 14.21 -6.01
C GLY A 33 22.76 15.54 -6.62
N GLY A 34 23.14 16.68 -6.01
CA GLY A 34 22.86 18.03 -6.51
C GLY A 34 21.50 18.59 -6.13
N PHE A 35 20.84 18.02 -5.10
CA PHE A 35 19.58 18.55 -4.59
C PHE A 35 19.78 19.52 -3.42
N SER A 36 18.97 20.57 -3.40
CA SER A 36 18.70 21.38 -2.20
C SER A 36 17.58 20.72 -1.42
N VAL A 37 17.93 20.12 -0.27
CA VAL A 37 17.02 19.28 0.51
C VAL A 37 16.31 20.10 1.58
N ASN A 38 14.99 20.14 1.52
CA ASN A 38 14.13 20.62 2.60
C ASN A 38 13.51 19.43 3.32
N VAL A 39 13.63 19.39 4.64
CA VAL A 39 13.16 18.29 5.47
C VAL A 39 11.97 18.71 6.33
N HIS A 40 10.90 17.94 6.27
CA HIS A 40 9.75 18.04 7.17
C HIS A 40 9.53 16.72 7.89
N MET A 41 9.61 16.75 9.22
CA MET A 41 9.26 15.60 10.06
C MET A 41 7.80 15.72 10.48
N THR A 42 7.02 14.66 10.23
CA THR A 42 5.61 14.63 10.65
C THR A 42 5.50 14.36 12.15
N SER A 43 4.55 15.01 12.79
CA SER A 43 4.26 14.88 14.22
C SER A 43 2.95 14.13 14.49
N ARG A 44 2.08 14.03 13.48
CA ARG A 44 0.74 13.41 13.59
C ARG A 44 0.31 12.77 12.26
N ARG A 45 -0.70 11.92 12.36
CA ARG A 45 -1.37 11.35 11.19
C ARG A 45 -2.00 12.44 10.32
N GLY A 46 -1.93 12.28 9.00
CA GLY A 46 -2.45 13.22 8.02
C GLY A 46 -1.52 14.39 7.70
N GLU A 47 -0.48 14.63 8.47
CA GLU A 47 0.42 15.77 8.26
C GLU A 47 1.25 15.64 6.99
N ALA A 48 1.62 14.41 6.58
CA ALA A 48 2.30 14.17 5.31
C ALA A 48 1.44 14.66 4.13
N ALA A 49 0.12 14.44 4.20
CA ALA A 49 -0.81 14.92 3.19
C ALA A 49 -0.89 16.44 3.15
N GLU A 50 -1.01 17.09 4.29
CA GLU A 50 -1.10 18.56 4.38
C GLU A 50 0.15 19.26 3.83
N ILE A 51 1.34 18.72 4.16
CA ILE A 51 2.61 19.24 3.66
C ILE A 51 2.69 19.07 2.14
N ALA A 52 2.38 17.87 1.64
CA ALA A 52 2.42 17.56 0.22
C ALA A 52 1.41 18.41 -0.58
N GLU A 53 0.21 18.62 -0.07
CA GLU A 53 -0.83 19.43 -0.67
C GLU A 53 -0.43 20.90 -0.78
N LYS A 54 0.17 21.46 0.28
CA LYS A 54 0.53 22.86 0.34
C LYS A 54 1.80 23.20 -0.42
N MET A 55 2.78 22.31 -0.38
CA MET A 55 4.15 22.63 -0.79
C MET A 55 4.65 21.78 -1.97
N GLY A 56 3.98 20.67 -2.28
CA GLY A 56 4.49 19.70 -3.25
C GLY A 56 4.82 20.28 -4.63
N GLY A 57 4.04 21.28 -5.08
CA GLY A 57 4.28 21.95 -6.37
C GLY A 57 5.48 22.88 -6.43
N ASP A 58 6.08 23.25 -5.29
CA ASP A 58 7.24 24.16 -5.22
C ASP A 58 8.57 23.42 -5.39
N TYR A 59 8.55 22.10 -5.53
CA TYR A 59 9.72 21.23 -5.57
C TYR A 59 9.80 20.44 -6.88
N ASP A 60 11.02 20.09 -7.26
CA ASP A 60 11.29 19.24 -8.43
C ASP A 60 11.00 17.76 -8.14
N ILE A 61 11.04 17.37 -6.86
CA ILE A 61 10.70 16.01 -6.39
C ILE A 61 10.25 16.07 -4.92
N VAL A 62 9.27 15.24 -4.56
CA VAL A 62 8.86 15.00 -3.17
C VAL A 62 9.22 13.58 -2.79
N VAL A 63 9.95 13.40 -1.70
CA VAL A 63 10.38 12.09 -1.19
C VAL A 63 9.65 11.78 0.10
N PHE A 64 8.97 10.66 0.14
CA PHE A 64 8.31 10.16 1.34
C PHE A 64 9.19 9.11 2.02
N CYS A 65 9.55 9.36 3.26
CA CYS A 65 10.30 8.44 4.11
C CYS A 65 9.36 7.95 5.22
N GLY A 66 8.80 6.75 5.05
CA GLY A 66 7.77 6.21 5.93
C GLY A 66 7.31 4.81 5.51
N GLY A 67 6.16 4.37 6.02
CA GLY A 67 5.47 3.17 5.55
C GLY A 67 4.44 3.48 4.47
N ASP A 68 3.70 2.45 4.04
CA ASP A 68 2.65 2.55 3.01
C ASP A 68 1.62 3.64 3.33
N GLY A 69 1.24 3.79 4.62
CA GLY A 69 0.32 4.85 5.05
C GLY A 69 0.88 6.26 4.83
N THR A 70 2.17 6.49 5.12
CA THR A 70 2.81 7.80 4.90
C THR A 70 2.89 8.13 3.40
N LEU A 71 3.22 7.13 2.58
CA LEU A 71 3.23 7.28 1.13
C LEU A 71 1.82 7.61 0.62
N ASN A 72 0.81 6.87 1.06
CA ASN A 72 -0.58 7.09 0.62
C ASN A 72 -1.11 8.46 1.04
N GLU A 73 -0.82 8.91 2.26
CA GLU A 73 -1.14 10.27 2.71
C GLU A 73 -0.50 11.32 1.79
N GLY A 74 0.80 11.16 1.52
CA GLY A 74 1.55 12.10 0.69
C GLY A 74 1.07 12.16 -0.75
N VAL A 75 0.84 11.01 -1.39
CA VAL A 75 0.27 10.93 -2.75
C VAL A 75 -1.12 11.59 -2.80
N SER A 76 -1.97 11.29 -1.83
CA SER A 76 -3.30 11.91 -1.72
C SER A 76 -3.21 13.43 -1.58
N GLY A 77 -2.25 13.93 -0.78
CA GLY A 77 -2.01 15.36 -0.63
C GLY A 77 -1.56 16.02 -1.94
N LEU A 78 -0.60 15.43 -2.65
CA LEU A 78 -0.17 15.93 -3.95
C LEU A 78 -1.34 16.02 -4.94
N LEU A 79 -2.16 14.99 -5.03
CA LEU A 79 -3.30 14.95 -5.95
C LEU A 79 -4.36 15.99 -5.58
N ARG A 80 -4.68 16.16 -4.29
CA ARG A 80 -5.61 17.23 -3.83
C ARG A 80 -5.08 18.63 -4.13
N GLY A 81 -3.76 18.84 -4.00
CA GLY A 81 -3.10 20.08 -4.36
C GLY A 81 -3.01 20.31 -5.89
N GLY A 82 -3.45 19.37 -6.72
CA GLY A 82 -3.33 19.43 -8.17
C GLY A 82 -1.89 19.29 -8.66
N HIS A 83 -0.98 18.79 -7.84
CA HIS A 83 0.43 18.66 -8.15
C HIS A 83 0.74 17.37 -8.91
N ARG A 84 1.62 17.48 -9.91
CA ARG A 84 2.17 16.37 -10.70
C ARG A 84 3.66 16.16 -10.44
N THR A 85 4.12 16.60 -9.29
CA THR A 85 5.52 16.50 -8.88
C THR A 85 5.94 15.04 -8.77
N PRO A 86 7.06 14.63 -9.38
CA PRO A 86 7.60 13.29 -9.22
C PRO A 86 7.81 12.95 -7.75
N ILE A 87 7.59 11.68 -7.40
CA ILE A 87 7.79 11.20 -6.04
C ILE A 87 8.96 10.22 -5.95
N GLY A 88 9.61 10.22 -4.80
CA GLY A 88 10.52 9.17 -4.35
C GLY A 88 9.96 8.50 -3.10
N TYR A 89 10.31 7.23 -2.89
CA TYR A 89 9.88 6.49 -1.72
C TYR A 89 11.05 5.80 -1.03
N ILE A 90 11.20 6.07 0.26
CA ILE A 90 12.15 5.38 1.16
C ILE A 90 11.32 4.56 2.15
N PRO A 91 11.22 3.22 1.92
CA PRO A 91 10.35 2.36 2.71
C PRO A 91 10.95 2.08 4.08
N CYS A 92 10.36 2.62 5.14
CA CYS A 92 10.77 2.41 6.52
C CYS A 92 9.63 1.92 7.44
N GLY A 93 8.50 1.55 6.87
CA GLY A 93 7.39 0.93 7.61
C GLY A 93 7.65 -0.54 7.94
N THR A 94 6.63 -1.17 8.54
CA THR A 94 6.71 -2.58 8.94
C THR A 94 6.54 -3.53 7.75
N THR A 95 5.58 -3.27 6.87
CA THR A 95 5.20 -4.15 5.75
C THR A 95 5.80 -3.65 4.44
N ASN A 96 5.56 -2.39 4.08
CA ASN A 96 6.01 -1.74 2.86
C ASN A 96 5.63 -2.55 1.60
N ASP A 97 4.33 -2.90 1.49
CA ASP A 97 3.80 -3.72 0.39
C ASP A 97 4.03 -3.07 -0.98
N PHE A 98 3.82 -1.76 -1.05
CA PHE A 98 4.06 -1.02 -2.28
C PHE A 98 5.54 -1.08 -2.70
N ALA A 99 6.47 -0.93 -1.75
CA ALA A 99 7.89 -1.07 -2.02
C ALA A 99 8.26 -2.48 -2.48
N ALA A 100 7.67 -3.51 -1.86
CA ALA A 100 7.88 -4.90 -2.24
C ALA A 100 7.40 -5.17 -3.68
N SER A 101 6.26 -4.58 -4.07
CA SER A 101 5.73 -4.67 -5.43
C SER A 101 6.62 -4.01 -6.48
N LEU A 102 7.33 -2.96 -6.09
CA LEU A 102 8.33 -2.29 -6.93
C LEU A 102 9.72 -2.95 -6.89
N GLY A 103 9.88 -4.07 -6.19
CA GLY A 103 11.17 -4.75 -6.03
C GLY A 103 12.19 -3.97 -5.20
N LEU A 104 11.76 -3.00 -4.38
CA LEU A 104 12.64 -2.23 -3.51
C LEU A 104 13.08 -3.07 -2.30
N GLU A 105 14.38 -3.04 -2.01
CA GLU A 105 14.93 -3.74 -0.85
C GLU A 105 14.47 -3.11 0.47
N ARG A 106 14.14 -3.95 1.40
CA ARG A 106 13.79 -3.52 2.76
C ARG A 106 15.06 -3.10 3.51
N GLU A 107 14.93 -2.07 4.36
CA GLU A 107 15.96 -1.63 5.29
C GLU A 107 17.27 -1.11 4.66
N ASN A 108 17.33 -0.97 3.34
CA ASN A 108 18.46 -0.34 2.65
C ASN A 108 18.13 1.08 2.24
N TYR A 109 17.98 1.95 3.24
CA TYR A 109 17.51 3.33 3.06
C TYR A 109 18.47 4.18 2.21
N LYS A 110 19.78 3.95 2.33
CA LYS A 110 20.78 4.63 1.53
C LYS A 110 20.64 4.26 0.06
N MET A 111 20.51 2.97 -0.25
CA MET A 111 20.31 2.51 -1.63
C MET A 111 18.99 3.03 -2.21
N ALA A 112 17.93 3.10 -1.41
CA ALA A 112 16.66 3.72 -1.84
C ALA A 112 16.88 5.20 -2.24
N ALA A 113 17.63 5.96 -1.46
CA ALA A 113 17.97 7.35 -1.78
C ALA A 113 18.85 7.43 -3.05
N GLU A 114 19.84 6.55 -3.21
CA GLU A 114 20.70 6.48 -4.41
C GLU A 114 19.87 6.14 -5.66
N ASN A 115 18.90 5.23 -5.55
CA ASN A 115 17.99 4.89 -6.64
C ASN A 115 17.13 6.10 -7.05
N ILE A 116 16.67 6.91 -6.10
CA ILE A 116 15.92 8.13 -6.38
C ILE A 116 16.78 9.15 -7.14
N VAL A 117 18.06 9.32 -6.73
CA VAL A 117 18.99 10.25 -7.38
C VAL A 117 19.32 9.83 -8.81
N ARG A 118 19.51 8.54 -9.06
CA ARG A 118 19.99 7.98 -10.34
C ARG A 118 18.87 7.40 -11.20
N GLY A 119 17.71 7.19 -10.61
CA GLY A 119 16.60 6.46 -11.23
C GLY A 119 15.93 7.22 -12.35
N ARG A 120 15.04 6.51 -13.04
CA ARG A 120 14.10 7.07 -13.99
C ARG A 120 12.72 7.11 -13.34
N THR A 121 11.96 8.15 -13.67
CA THR A 121 10.55 8.22 -13.28
C THR A 121 9.71 7.39 -14.24
N TYR A 122 8.70 6.72 -13.71
CA TYR A 122 7.65 6.06 -14.46
C TYR A 122 6.30 6.41 -13.83
N SER A 123 5.23 6.33 -14.63
CA SER A 123 3.89 6.60 -14.14
C SER A 123 3.34 5.37 -13.42
N ILE A 124 2.49 5.62 -12.43
CA ILE A 124 1.76 4.59 -11.70
C ILE A 124 0.31 5.05 -11.61
N ASP A 125 -0.61 4.14 -11.84
CA ASP A 125 -2.02 4.39 -11.68
C ASP A 125 -2.39 4.51 -10.20
N ILE A 126 -3.21 5.49 -9.89
CA ILE A 126 -3.68 5.77 -8.54
C ILE A 126 -5.20 5.64 -8.52
N GLY A 127 -5.70 4.78 -7.64
CA GLY A 127 -7.13 4.63 -7.48
C GLY A 127 -7.75 5.80 -6.72
N ALA A 128 -8.90 6.26 -7.21
CA ALA A 128 -9.75 7.21 -6.49
C ALA A 128 -10.84 6.43 -5.74
N PHE A 129 -10.84 6.56 -4.41
CA PHE A 129 -11.85 5.92 -3.56
C PHE A 129 -13.10 6.80 -3.44
N ASP A 130 -12.92 8.13 -3.55
CA ASP A 130 -13.96 9.14 -3.49
C ASP A 130 -13.42 10.42 -4.15
N SER A 131 -14.16 11.51 -4.09
CA SER A 131 -13.77 12.79 -4.68
C SER A 131 -12.40 13.33 -4.24
N ASP A 132 -11.96 12.99 -3.03
CA ASP A 132 -10.75 13.53 -2.40
C ASP A 132 -9.86 12.47 -1.71
N ARG A 133 -10.24 11.19 -1.81
CA ARG A 133 -9.48 10.06 -1.22
C ARG A 133 -8.92 9.17 -2.30
N TYR A 134 -7.63 8.87 -2.17
CA TYR A 134 -6.88 8.08 -3.13
C TYR A 134 -6.19 6.92 -2.45
N PHE A 135 -5.90 5.88 -3.22
CA PHE A 135 -5.04 4.78 -2.79
C PHE A 135 -4.00 4.46 -3.86
N ASN A 136 -2.78 4.21 -3.41
CA ASN A 136 -1.64 3.92 -4.29
C ASN A 136 -1.37 2.43 -4.45
N TYR A 137 -1.95 1.56 -3.60
CA TYR A 137 -1.73 0.13 -3.74
C TYR A 137 -2.95 -0.74 -3.46
N ILE A 138 -3.81 -0.39 -2.49
CA ILE A 138 -4.99 -1.20 -2.14
C ILE A 138 -6.11 -0.36 -1.52
N ALA A 139 -7.34 -0.65 -1.92
CA ALA A 139 -8.56 -0.33 -1.18
C ALA A 139 -9.31 -1.64 -0.88
N SER A 140 -9.80 -1.81 0.34
CA SER A 140 -10.46 -3.05 0.75
C SER A 140 -11.59 -2.81 1.73
N PHE A 141 -12.54 -3.75 1.76
CA PHE A 141 -13.60 -3.78 2.76
C PHE A 141 -13.84 -5.22 3.25
N GLY A 142 -14.53 -5.35 4.38
CA GLY A 142 -14.89 -6.63 4.97
C GLY A 142 -13.96 -7.08 6.09
N ALA A 143 -13.83 -8.37 6.27
CA ALA A 143 -12.99 -8.93 7.31
C ALA A 143 -11.54 -8.43 7.17
N PHE A 144 -10.85 -8.20 8.29
CA PHE A 144 -9.44 -7.73 8.36
C PHE A 144 -9.21 -6.25 8.08
N THR A 145 -10.22 -5.49 7.70
CA THR A 145 -10.08 -4.05 7.45
C THR A 145 -10.33 -3.21 8.71
N ASP A 146 -10.96 -3.80 9.72
CA ASP A 146 -11.24 -3.11 10.98
C ASP A 146 -10.00 -3.14 11.88
N THR A 147 -9.46 -1.95 12.16
CA THR A 147 -8.34 -1.75 13.09
C THR A 147 -8.70 -2.03 14.55
N SER A 148 -9.96 -2.29 14.85
CA SER A 148 -10.48 -2.60 16.19
C SER A 148 -10.15 -4.01 16.67
N TYR A 149 -9.68 -4.90 15.79
CA TYR A 149 -9.18 -6.19 16.23
C TYR A 149 -7.82 -6.01 16.90
N ASN A 150 -7.80 -6.07 18.24
CA ASN A 150 -6.59 -6.25 19.05
C ASN A 150 -5.96 -7.60 18.72
N VAL A 151 -5.35 -7.69 17.57
CA VAL A 151 -4.65 -8.88 17.13
C VAL A 151 -3.28 -8.89 17.78
N PRO A 152 -2.89 -9.94 18.51
CA PRO A 152 -1.57 -10.05 19.07
C PRO A 152 -0.50 -9.85 17.99
N GLN A 153 0.61 -9.20 18.34
CA GLN A 153 1.72 -8.89 17.41
C GLN A 153 2.32 -10.12 16.70
N THR A 154 1.99 -11.32 17.16
CA THR A 154 2.39 -12.59 16.54
C THR A 154 1.59 -12.99 15.31
N ALA A 155 0.44 -12.34 15.06
CA ALA A 155 -0.41 -12.59 13.88
C ALA A 155 -0.11 -11.60 12.74
N LYS A 156 1.16 -11.26 12.55
CA LYS A 156 1.62 -10.31 11.50
C LYS A 156 1.53 -10.87 10.08
N ASN A 157 0.94 -12.03 9.92
CA ASN A 157 0.79 -12.66 8.62
C ASN A 157 -0.67 -12.63 8.20
N ILE A 158 -1.07 -11.76 7.27
CA ILE A 158 -2.47 -11.63 6.80
C ILE A 158 -2.99 -12.96 6.24
N LEU A 159 -2.17 -13.77 5.58
CA LEU A 159 -2.57 -15.09 5.09
C LEU A 159 -2.70 -16.13 6.21
N GLY A 160 -1.76 -16.15 7.15
CA GLY A 160 -1.93 -16.93 8.37
C GLY A 160 -3.14 -16.45 9.16
N HIS A 161 -3.46 -15.16 9.08
CA HIS A 161 -4.63 -14.57 9.69
C HIS A 161 -5.91 -14.89 8.92
N LEU A 162 -5.90 -14.81 7.60
CA LEU A 162 -7.02 -15.23 6.74
C LEU A 162 -7.30 -16.72 6.91
N ALA A 163 -6.28 -17.56 6.86
CA ALA A 163 -6.39 -19.00 7.14
C ALA A 163 -6.87 -19.26 8.57
N TYR A 164 -6.30 -18.57 9.58
CA TYR A 164 -6.70 -18.68 10.98
C TYR A 164 -8.13 -18.21 11.23
N VAL A 165 -8.55 -17.13 10.58
CA VAL A 165 -9.93 -16.63 10.70
C VAL A 165 -10.88 -17.51 9.91
N MET A 166 -10.51 -18.01 8.75
CA MET A 166 -11.33 -18.98 8.02
C MET A 166 -11.43 -20.31 8.76
N GLU A 167 -10.39 -20.74 9.48
CA GLU A 167 -10.45 -21.89 10.38
C GLU A 167 -11.24 -21.57 11.66
N GLY A 168 -11.15 -20.32 12.13
CA GLY A 168 -11.90 -19.78 13.26
C GLY A 168 -13.34 -19.36 12.93
N LEU A 169 -13.77 -19.31 11.66
CA LEU A 169 -15.16 -19.04 11.27
C LEU A 169 -16.17 -20.00 11.93
N LYS A 170 -15.71 -21.18 12.34
CA LYS A 170 -16.50 -22.12 13.16
C LYS A 170 -16.62 -21.70 14.63
N THR A 171 -15.78 -20.78 15.10
CA THR A 171 -15.64 -20.44 16.54
C THR A 171 -15.75 -18.93 16.85
N LEU A 172 -15.73 -18.04 15.83
CA LEU A 172 -15.81 -16.59 16.05
C LEU A 172 -17.20 -16.06 15.69
N PRO A 173 -18.03 -15.69 16.70
CA PRO A 173 -19.41 -15.24 16.49
C PRO A 173 -19.54 -13.85 15.81
N ASN A 174 -18.45 -13.20 15.42
CA ASN A 174 -18.47 -11.79 15.02
C ASN A 174 -17.99 -11.49 13.59
N ILE A 175 -17.66 -12.50 12.78
CA ILE A 175 -17.36 -12.23 11.36
C ILE A 175 -18.68 -12.14 10.61
N ARG A 176 -19.00 -10.95 10.13
CA ARG A 176 -20.21 -10.67 9.37
C ARG A 176 -19.89 -10.64 7.88
N SER A 177 -20.80 -11.24 7.09
CA SER A 177 -20.82 -10.96 5.66
C SER A 177 -21.27 -9.53 5.41
N ILE A 178 -20.79 -8.97 4.31
CA ILE A 178 -21.24 -7.69 3.79
C ILE A 178 -21.96 -7.97 2.48
N HIS A 179 -23.30 -7.81 2.47
CA HIS A 179 -24.06 -7.87 1.24
C HIS A 179 -23.70 -6.69 0.36
N SER A 180 -23.23 -6.96 -0.84
CA SER A 180 -22.74 -5.91 -1.75
C SER A 180 -23.14 -6.21 -3.19
N LYS A 181 -23.56 -5.15 -3.88
CA LYS A 181 -23.65 -5.12 -5.33
C LYS A 181 -22.43 -4.41 -5.87
N ILE A 182 -21.62 -5.13 -6.65
CA ILE A 182 -20.34 -4.68 -7.19
C ILE A 182 -20.46 -4.63 -8.71
N LYS A 183 -20.10 -3.49 -9.28
CA LYS A 183 -20.00 -3.32 -10.72
C LYS A 183 -18.55 -3.18 -11.10
N LEU A 184 -18.05 -4.09 -11.92
CA LEU A 184 -16.69 -4.10 -12.46
C LEU A 184 -16.82 -4.01 -13.98
N ASP A 185 -16.55 -2.84 -14.53
CA ASP A 185 -16.75 -2.54 -15.95
C ASP A 185 -18.16 -2.98 -16.44
N ASP A 186 -18.24 -4.04 -17.22
CA ASP A 186 -19.49 -4.59 -17.75
C ASP A 186 -20.07 -5.75 -16.93
N VAL A 187 -19.41 -6.15 -15.84
CA VAL A 187 -19.84 -7.27 -14.98
C VAL A 187 -20.51 -6.71 -13.73
N GLU A 188 -21.72 -7.20 -13.44
CA GLU A 188 -22.41 -6.92 -12.18
C GLU A 188 -22.44 -8.21 -11.33
N LEU A 189 -21.97 -8.09 -10.09
CA LEU A 189 -21.94 -9.16 -9.10
C LEU A 189 -22.74 -8.71 -7.88
N GLU A 190 -23.54 -9.61 -7.33
CA GLU A 190 -24.32 -9.36 -6.11
C GLU A 190 -24.29 -10.61 -5.24
N ASP A 191 -23.64 -10.52 -4.09
CA ASP A 191 -23.55 -11.63 -3.13
C ASP A 191 -23.17 -11.09 -1.73
N ASP A 192 -23.07 -12.01 -0.79
CA ASP A 192 -22.52 -11.79 0.54
C ASP A 192 -21.00 -12.02 0.51
N TYR A 193 -20.23 -10.97 0.73
CA TYR A 193 -18.78 -11.04 0.72
C TYR A 193 -18.20 -11.04 2.13
N LEU A 194 -17.17 -11.84 2.32
CA LEU A 194 -16.32 -11.84 3.50
C LEU A 194 -15.28 -10.74 3.41
N PHE A 195 -14.71 -10.56 2.22
CA PHE A 195 -13.62 -9.60 1.96
C PHE A 195 -13.64 -9.20 0.49
N ALA A 196 -13.29 -7.96 0.22
CA ALA A 196 -12.99 -7.48 -1.12
C ALA A 196 -11.80 -6.54 -1.10
N ALA A 197 -10.99 -6.62 -2.13
CA ALA A 197 -9.84 -5.75 -2.35
C ALA A 197 -9.75 -5.33 -3.81
N ILE A 198 -9.44 -4.06 -4.04
CA ILE A 198 -9.07 -3.48 -5.33
C ILE A 198 -7.63 -3.03 -5.17
N SER A 199 -6.74 -3.49 -6.04
CA SER A 199 -5.31 -3.27 -5.88
C SER A 199 -4.60 -2.95 -7.18
N ASN A 200 -3.51 -2.21 -7.06
CA ASN A 200 -2.48 -2.04 -8.07
C ASN A 200 -1.15 -2.45 -7.43
N THR A 201 -0.99 -3.77 -7.18
CA THR A 201 0.14 -4.28 -6.40
C THR A 201 0.34 -5.78 -6.65
N THR A 202 1.57 -6.22 -6.61
CA THR A 202 1.91 -7.65 -6.65
C THR A 202 1.96 -8.30 -5.26
N SER A 203 1.72 -7.51 -4.19
CA SER A 203 1.75 -8.00 -2.80
C SER A 203 0.67 -7.33 -1.97
N ILE A 204 -0.11 -8.12 -1.26
CA ILE A 204 -1.12 -7.66 -0.31
C ILE A 204 -0.76 -8.19 1.08
N GLY A 205 -0.52 -7.28 2.03
CA GLY A 205 -0.21 -7.61 3.42
C GLY A 205 1.10 -8.37 3.62
N GLY A 206 2.00 -8.36 2.63
CA GLY A 206 3.27 -9.08 2.66
C GLY A 206 3.15 -10.59 2.43
N LEU A 207 1.99 -11.09 2.03
CA LEU A 207 1.70 -12.53 2.04
C LEU A 207 0.97 -13.03 0.81
N LEU A 208 -0.05 -12.30 0.38
CA LEU A 208 -0.74 -12.62 -0.85
C LEU A 208 0.12 -12.08 -1.98
N LYS A 209 0.67 -12.98 -2.78
CA LYS A 209 1.43 -12.62 -3.96
C LYS A 209 0.51 -12.76 -5.17
N ILE A 210 0.36 -11.66 -5.88
CA ILE A 210 -0.24 -11.65 -7.20
C ILE A 210 0.89 -11.88 -8.19
N ASP A 211 0.64 -12.68 -9.20
CA ASP A 211 1.61 -12.95 -10.25
C ASP A 211 2.01 -11.63 -10.91
N SER A 212 3.30 -11.31 -10.88
CA SER A 212 3.83 -10.07 -11.44
C SER A 212 3.62 -9.94 -12.95
N GLU A 213 3.37 -11.03 -13.64
CA GLU A 213 3.03 -11.00 -15.08
C GLU A 213 1.59 -10.51 -15.32
N LYS A 214 0.75 -10.47 -14.28
CA LYS A 214 -0.65 -10.05 -14.36
C LYS A 214 -0.88 -8.62 -13.89
N VAL A 215 0.12 -7.95 -13.35
CA VAL A 215 0.00 -6.60 -12.81
C VAL A 215 0.87 -5.64 -13.63
N ASP A 216 0.24 -4.69 -14.30
CA ASP A 216 0.91 -3.55 -14.89
C ASP A 216 0.50 -2.29 -14.12
N PHE A 217 1.45 -1.65 -13.46
CA PHE A 217 1.20 -0.48 -12.61
C PHE A 217 0.68 0.75 -13.37
N SER A 218 0.65 0.74 -14.71
CA SER A 218 0.40 1.92 -15.55
C SER A 218 -0.55 1.70 -16.72
N ASP A 219 -1.32 0.62 -16.72
CA ASP A 219 -2.25 0.27 -17.81
C ASP A 219 -3.68 0.81 -17.62
N GLY A 220 -3.94 1.49 -16.51
CA GLY A 220 -5.26 2.04 -16.17
C GLY A 220 -6.24 1.00 -15.60
N VAL A 221 -5.75 -0.20 -15.27
CA VAL A 221 -6.54 -1.30 -14.72
C VAL A 221 -6.13 -1.61 -13.29
N PHE A 222 -7.05 -2.14 -12.49
CA PHE A 222 -6.81 -2.59 -11.12
C PHE A 222 -7.26 -4.04 -11.00
N GLU A 223 -6.48 -4.83 -10.27
CA GLU A 223 -6.86 -6.18 -9.89
C GLU A 223 -7.92 -6.14 -8.79
N VAL A 224 -8.96 -6.95 -8.93
CA VAL A 224 -10.04 -7.07 -7.96
C VAL A 224 -10.10 -8.49 -7.42
N MET A 225 -9.94 -8.61 -6.10
CA MET A 225 -10.13 -9.87 -5.40
C MET A 225 -11.42 -9.83 -4.58
N LEU A 226 -12.29 -10.78 -4.80
CA LEU A 226 -13.53 -10.94 -4.07
C LEU A 226 -13.53 -12.29 -3.36
N VAL A 227 -13.78 -12.29 -2.04
CA VAL A 227 -13.95 -13.49 -1.25
C VAL A 227 -15.39 -13.53 -0.78
N ARG A 228 -16.20 -14.41 -1.37
CA ARG A 228 -17.59 -14.62 -0.95
C ARG A 228 -17.63 -15.22 0.44
N TYR A 229 -18.70 -14.94 1.17
CA TYR A 229 -18.89 -15.52 2.49
C TYR A 229 -19.08 -17.04 2.38
N PRO A 230 -18.16 -17.86 2.90
CA PRO A 230 -18.21 -19.30 2.74
C PRO A 230 -19.36 -19.88 3.57
N ARG A 231 -20.18 -20.73 2.94
CA ARG A 231 -21.38 -21.34 3.53
C ARG A 231 -21.14 -22.74 4.06
N SER A 232 -19.95 -23.31 3.81
CA SER A 232 -19.58 -24.66 4.24
C SER A 232 -18.09 -24.77 4.61
N ALA A 233 -17.75 -25.79 5.41
CA ALA A 233 -16.37 -26.10 5.74
C ALA A 233 -15.52 -26.46 4.51
N LEU A 234 -16.15 -27.01 3.48
CA LEU A 234 -15.48 -27.33 2.22
C LEU A 234 -15.10 -26.05 1.46
N GLU A 235 -16.01 -25.07 1.40
CA GLU A 235 -15.72 -23.77 0.78
C GLU A 235 -14.62 -23.02 1.51
N ILE A 236 -14.62 -23.06 2.86
CA ILE A 236 -13.53 -22.50 3.66
C ILE A 236 -12.18 -23.11 3.26
N SER A 237 -12.12 -24.44 3.19
CA SER A 237 -10.89 -25.15 2.84
C SER A 237 -10.42 -24.83 1.42
N ARG A 238 -11.35 -24.73 0.46
CA ARG A 238 -11.05 -24.36 -0.92
C ARG A 238 -10.57 -22.91 -1.02
N ALA A 239 -11.20 -21.97 -0.30
CA ALA A 239 -10.77 -20.58 -0.28
C ALA A 239 -9.36 -20.42 0.30
N ILE A 240 -9.04 -21.13 1.39
CA ILE A 240 -7.67 -21.14 1.97
C ILE A 240 -6.66 -21.66 0.93
N LEU A 241 -6.98 -22.77 0.28
CA LEU A 241 -6.09 -23.36 -0.73
C LEU A 241 -5.91 -22.42 -1.93
N ALA A 242 -6.99 -21.80 -2.41
CA ALA A 242 -6.96 -20.85 -3.53
C ALA A 242 -6.04 -19.66 -3.21
N ILE A 243 -6.20 -19.07 -2.02
CA ILE A 243 -5.37 -17.95 -1.56
C ILE A 243 -3.89 -18.35 -1.44
N GLN A 244 -3.61 -19.56 -0.93
CA GLN A 244 -2.24 -20.06 -0.78
C GLN A 244 -1.56 -20.40 -2.10
N THR A 245 -2.33 -20.88 -3.08
CA THR A 245 -1.79 -21.37 -4.35
C THR A 245 -1.90 -20.34 -5.49
N GLY A 246 -2.67 -19.27 -5.29
CA GLY A 246 -3.00 -18.31 -6.35
C GLY A 246 -3.91 -18.88 -7.45
N LYS A 247 -4.59 -20.02 -7.19
CA LYS A 247 -5.53 -20.67 -8.10
C LYS A 247 -6.95 -20.45 -7.61
N TYR A 248 -7.67 -19.58 -8.29
CA TYR A 248 -8.99 -19.10 -7.84
C TYR A 248 -10.17 -19.80 -8.55
N GLU A 249 -9.89 -20.75 -9.45
CA GLU A 249 -10.91 -21.51 -10.16
C GLU A 249 -11.71 -22.40 -9.20
N ASP A 250 -13.04 -22.44 -9.38
CA ASP A 250 -13.99 -23.30 -8.63
C ASP A 250 -14.03 -23.10 -7.10
N CYS A 251 -13.77 -21.88 -6.63
CA CYS A 251 -13.87 -21.58 -5.20
C CYS A 251 -14.69 -20.31 -4.92
N CYS A 252 -14.84 -19.94 -3.64
CA CYS A 252 -15.50 -18.68 -3.25
C CYS A 252 -14.60 -17.45 -3.37
N VAL A 253 -13.44 -17.54 -4.02
CA VAL A 253 -12.53 -16.45 -4.32
C VAL A 253 -12.53 -16.19 -5.81
N GLU A 254 -12.78 -14.95 -6.20
CA GLU A 254 -12.71 -14.45 -7.58
C GLU A 254 -11.55 -13.45 -7.68
N PHE A 255 -10.87 -13.49 -8.84
CA PHE A 255 -9.71 -12.61 -9.09
C PHE A 255 -9.69 -12.17 -10.56
#